data_04f18e726f60e8a4346f1685bb35a53c
#
_entry.id   04f18e726f60e8a4346f1685bb35a53c
#
_cell.length_a   1.000
_cell.length_b   1.000
_cell.length_c   1.000
_cell.angle_alpha   90.00
_cell.angle_beta   90.00
_cell.angle_gamma   90.00
#
_symmetry.space_group_name_H-M   'P 1'
#
loop_
_entity.id
_entity.type
_entity.pdbx_description
1 polymer ?
#
loop_
_entity_poly.entity_id
_entity_poly.type
_entity_poly.pdbx_seq_one_letter_code
_entity_poly.pdbx_strand_id
1 'polypeptide(L)'
;MTKILILGVNGFIGHHLSKRILAATPWEIYGMDMNTDRVADLMGEKRFHFFEGDITINREWIAYHIRKCDTVLPLVAIATPASYVTEPLRVFELDFEANLPIVRACVEHNKRLVFPSTSEVYGMCRDRRFDPEKSELVLGPINRPRWIYSCAKQLMDRMI
;
A
#
# COMPACT_ATOMS: atom_id res chain seq x y z
N MET A 1 17.08 5.89 -15.62
CA MET A 1 17.16 4.90 -14.53
C MET A 1 15.83 4.89 -13.82
N THR A 2 15.19 3.74 -13.70
CA THR A 2 13.84 3.61 -13.12
C THR A 2 13.85 3.99 -11.64
N LYS A 3 12.87 4.79 -11.24
CA LYS A 3 12.67 5.27 -9.88
C LYS A 3 11.36 4.74 -9.32
N ILE A 4 11.42 4.21 -8.11
CA ILE A 4 10.26 3.63 -7.43
C ILE A 4 9.99 4.38 -6.14
N LEU A 5 8.76 4.78 -5.93
CA LEU A 5 8.26 5.29 -4.65
C LEU A 5 7.60 4.15 -3.87
N ILE A 6 8.08 3.89 -2.66
CA ILE A 6 7.51 2.90 -1.75
C ILE A 6 7.07 3.60 -0.47
N LEU A 7 5.77 3.68 -0.25
CA LEU A 7 5.17 4.20 0.98
C LEU A 7 4.86 3.01 1.90
N GLY A 8 5.40 3.00 3.12
CA GLY A 8 5.41 1.81 3.98
C GLY A 8 6.65 0.93 3.74
N VAL A 9 7.78 1.56 3.43
CA VAL A 9 9.03 0.86 3.03
C VAL A 9 9.64 0.04 4.17
N ASN A 10 9.41 0.43 5.43
CA ASN A 10 9.86 -0.29 6.62
C ASN A 10 8.95 -1.46 7.02
N GLY A 11 7.81 -1.64 6.34
CA GLY A 11 6.95 -2.81 6.50
C GLY A 11 7.61 -4.09 5.99
N PHE A 12 7.00 -5.24 6.30
CA PHE A 12 7.54 -6.55 5.87
C PHE A 12 7.76 -6.63 4.36
N ILE A 13 6.73 -6.30 3.57
CA ILE A 13 6.82 -6.34 2.10
C ILE A 13 7.80 -5.28 1.61
N GLY A 14 7.68 -4.04 2.10
CA GLY A 14 8.51 -2.91 1.69
C GLY A 14 10.01 -3.18 1.84
N HIS A 15 10.42 -3.68 3.00
CA HIS A 15 11.81 -4.02 3.28
C HIS A 15 12.35 -5.12 2.36
N HIS A 16 11.66 -6.27 2.29
CA HIS A 16 12.13 -7.39 1.47
C HIS A 16 12.16 -7.05 -0.02
N LEU A 17 11.15 -6.32 -0.51
CA LEU A 17 11.10 -5.86 -1.89
C LEU A 17 12.23 -4.87 -2.19
N SER A 18 12.51 -3.93 -1.29
CA SER A 18 13.60 -2.98 -1.43
C SER A 18 14.95 -3.67 -1.55
N LYS A 19 15.23 -4.64 -0.67
CA LYS A 19 16.44 -5.47 -0.76
C LYS A 19 16.55 -6.18 -2.11
N ARG A 20 15.46 -6.77 -2.56
CA ARG A 20 15.45 -7.49 -3.85
C ARG A 20 15.67 -6.56 -5.04
N ILE A 21 15.03 -5.39 -5.06
CA ILE A 21 15.21 -4.38 -6.11
C ILE A 21 16.67 -3.94 -6.18
N LEU A 22 17.25 -3.55 -5.04
CA LEU A 22 18.63 -3.06 -4.97
C LEU A 22 19.66 -4.12 -5.38
N ALA A 23 19.40 -5.38 -5.07
CA ALA A 23 20.29 -6.49 -5.44
C ALA A 23 20.16 -6.91 -6.93
N ALA A 24 18.96 -6.81 -7.52
CA ALA A 24 18.68 -7.38 -8.82
C ALA A 24 18.57 -6.36 -9.96
N THR A 25 18.50 -5.08 -9.67
CA THR A 25 18.27 -4.01 -10.65
C THR A 25 19.15 -2.78 -10.38
N PRO A 26 19.35 -1.90 -11.37
CA PRO A 26 20.01 -0.62 -11.16
C PRO A 26 19.05 0.47 -10.65
N TRP A 27 17.83 0.15 -10.24
CA TRP A 27 16.78 1.11 -9.91
C TRP A 27 17.04 1.87 -8.61
N GLU A 28 16.48 3.07 -8.51
CA GLU A 28 16.47 3.89 -7.28
C GLU A 28 15.16 3.72 -6.53
N ILE A 29 15.23 3.71 -5.21
CA ILE A 29 14.08 3.63 -4.31
C ILE A 29 13.99 4.91 -3.51
N TYR A 30 12.81 5.52 -3.52
CA TYR A 30 12.39 6.58 -2.63
C TYR A 30 11.38 5.97 -1.65
N GLY A 31 11.77 5.83 -0.39
CA GLY A 31 10.97 5.17 0.64
C GLY A 31 10.52 6.13 1.71
N MET A 32 9.27 5.99 2.15
CA MET A 32 8.75 6.69 3.34
C MET A 32 8.19 5.67 4.34
N ASP A 33 8.51 5.88 5.60
CA ASP A 33 7.88 5.19 6.73
C ASP A 33 8.09 6.01 8.02
N MET A 34 7.37 5.68 9.09
CA MET A 34 7.45 6.38 10.37
C MET A 34 8.67 6.01 11.21
N ASN A 35 9.37 4.94 10.87
CA ASN A 35 10.60 4.50 11.54
C ASN A 35 11.50 3.68 10.60
N THR A 36 12.67 3.25 11.07
CA THR A 36 13.73 2.65 10.25
C THR A 36 14.15 1.25 10.67
N ASP A 37 13.46 0.63 11.62
CA ASP A 37 13.93 -0.59 12.31
C ASP A 37 14.34 -1.72 11.35
N ARG A 38 13.54 -1.96 10.30
CA ARG A 38 13.83 -3.01 9.33
C ARG A 38 14.73 -2.58 8.17
N VAL A 39 14.65 -1.30 7.78
CA VAL A 39 15.45 -0.77 6.66
C VAL A 39 16.79 -0.21 7.07
N ALA A 40 17.17 -0.33 8.34
CA ALA A 40 18.44 0.18 8.86
C ALA A 40 19.65 -0.34 8.06
N ASP A 41 19.61 -1.59 7.60
CA ASP A 41 20.64 -2.22 6.78
C ASP A 41 20.73 -1.65 5.34
N LEU A 42 19.75 -0.86 4.90
CA LEU A 42 19.70 -0.22 3.59
C LEU A 42 20.12 1.26 3.62
N MET A 43 20.24 1.87 4.79
CA MET A 43 20.50 3.33 4.92
C MET A 43 21.83 3.79 4.32
N GLY A 44 22.79 2.89 4.14
CA GLY A 44 24.08 3.18 3.49
C GLY A 44 24.08 2.98 1.96
N GLU A 45 23.01 2.46 1.39
CA GLU A 45 22.92 2.16 -0.05
C GLU A 45 22.64 3.47 -0.84
N LYS A 46 23.49 3.83 -1.79
CA LYS A 46 23.38 5.09 -2.56
C LYS A 46 22.10 5.23 -3.37
N ARG A 47 21.45 4.12 -3.71
CA ARG A 47 20.19 4.08 -4.48
C ARG A 47 18.95 3.95 -3.62
N PHE A 48 19.10 4.00 -2.29
CA PHE A 48 18.01 3.97 -1.33
C PHE A 48 17.91 5.32 -0.60
N HIS A 49 16.81 6.02 -0.85
CA HIS A 49 16.55 7.36 -0.31
C HIS A 49 15.38 7.25 0.68
N PHE A 50 15.68 7.25 1.96
CA PHE A 50 14.67 7.16 3.01
C PHE A 50 14.23 8.55 3.50
N PHE A 51 12.94 8.68 3.75
CA PHE A 51 12.34 9.83 4.41
C PHE A 51 11.46 9.32 5.56
N GLU A 52 11.75 9.78 6.79
CA GLU A 52 10.91 9.50 7.95
C GLU A 52 9.68 10.40 7.91
N GLY A 53 8.50 9.77 7.81
CA GLY A 53 7.26 10.51 7.65
C GLY A 53 6.01 9.64 7.67
N ASP A 54 4.87 10.32 7.79
CA ASP A 54 3.54 9.72 7.79
C ASP A 54 2.77 10.14 6.52
N ILE A 55 2.13 9.18 5.85
CA ILE A 55 1.37 9.43 4.60
C ILE A 55 0.18 10.37 4.79
N THR A 56 -0.34 10.47 6.01
CA THR A 56 -1.47 11.35 6.34
C THR A 56 -1.07 12.83 6.43
N ILE A 57 0.20 13.09 6.73
CA ILE A 57 0.75 14.44 6.99
C ILE A 57 1.62 14.92 5.84
N ASN A 58 2.52 14.08 5.31
CA ASN A 58 3.58 14.48 4.38
C ASN A 58 3.10 14.49 2.90
N ARG A 59 1.92 15.05 2.64
CA ARG A 59 1.27 15.03 1.33
C ARG A 59 2.09 15.70 0.23
N GLU A 60 2.76 16.80 0.52
CA GLU A 60 3.58 17.54 -0.46
C GLU A 60 4.81 16.73 -0.88
N TRP A 61 5.48 16.08 0.07
CA TRP A 61 6.61 15.21 -0.21
C TRP A 61 6.16 14.02 -1.10
N ILE A 62 5.03 13.42 -0.79
CA ILE A 62 4.46 12.31 -1.57
C ILE A 62 4.13 12.78 -2.99
N ALA A 63 3.42 13.90 -3.14
CA ALA A 63 3.05 14.44 -4.45
C ALA A 63 4.29 14.77 -5.30
N TYR A 64 5.34 15.33 -4.69
CA TYR A 64 6.62 15.57 -5.37
C TYR A 64 7.23 14.26 -5.89
N HIS A 65 7.29 13.22 -5.04
CA HIS A 65 7.91 11.95 -5.41
C HIS A 65 7.06 11.11 -6.36
N ILE A 66 5.74 11.23 -6.33
CA ILE A 66 4.87 10.64 -7.38
C ILE A 66 5.26 11.22 -8.75
N ARG A 67 5.43 12.52 -8.88
CA ARG A 67 5.86 13.15 -10.15
C ARG A 67 7.24 12.68 -10.58
N LYS A 68 8.16 12.50 -9.62
CA LYS A 68 9.57 12.14 -9.85
C LYS A 68 9.77 10.67 -10.21
N CYS A 69 8.96 9.77 -9.67
CA CYS A 69 9.10 8.31 -9.81
C CYS A 69 8.28 7.77 -10.99
N ASP A 70 8.68 6.62 -11.49
CA ASP A 70 8.02 5.92 -12.59
C ASP A 70 6.92 4.97 -12.07
N THR A 71 7.13 4.39 -10.90
CA THR A 71 6.22 3.44 -10.26
C THR A 71 6.01 3.80 -8.80
N VAL A 72 4.77 3.66 -8.33
CA VAL A 72 4.36 3.95 -6.95
C VAL A 72 3.76 2.70 -6.31
N LEU A 73 4.25 2.35 -5.12
CA LEU A 73 3.77 1.24 -4.29
C LEU A 73 3.29 1.79 -2.94
N PRO A 74 1.99 2.02 -2.75
CA PRO A 74 1.42 2.40 -1.47
C PRO A 74 1.17 1.13 -0.63
N LEU A 75 2.13 0.77 0.22
CA LEU A 75 2.08 -0.43 1.05
C LEU A 75 1.56 -0.16 2.47
N VAL A 76 1.28 1.10 2.82
CA VAL A 76 0.78 1.46 4.15
C VAL A 76 -0.65 0.96 4.31
N ALA A 77 -0.85 0.09 5.30
CA ALA A 77 -2.16 -0.46 5.65
C ALA A 77 -2.15 -1.04 7.06
N ILE A 78 -3.29 -1.08 7.71
CA ILE A 78 -3.51 -1.86 8.92
C ILE A 78 -4.02 -3.25 8.51
N ALA A 79 -3.10 -4.21 8.43
CA ALA A 79 -3.41 -5.58 8.00
C ALA A 79 -3.48 -6.57 9.19
N THR A 80 -3.92 -6.11 10.36
CA THR A 80 -4.03 -6.90 11.59
C THR A 80 -5.52 -7.15 11.91
N PRO A 81 -6.00 -8.40 11.83
CA PRO A 81 -7.43 -8.71 12.01
C PRO A 81 -8.05 -8.22 13.32
N ALA A 82 -7.28 -8.16 14.41
CA ALA A 82 -7.76 -7.62 15.68
C ALA A 82 -8.19 -6.14 15.53
N SER A 83 -7.42 -5.34 14.82
CA SER A 83 -7.70 -3.91 14.61
C SER A 83 -8.96 -3.68 13.78
N TYR A 84 -9.36 -4.62 12.92
CA TYR A 84 -10.60 -4.49 12.14
C TYR A 84 -11.85 -4.43 13.04
N VAL A 85 -11.75 -5.02 14.22
CA VAL A 85 -12.85 -5.05 15.20
C VAL A 85 -12.71 -3.95 16.24
N THR A 86 -11.50 -3.69 16.71
CA THR A 86 -11.25 -2.74 17.81
C THR A 86 -11.16 -1.29 17.34
N GLU A 87 -10.67 -1.06 16.11
CA GLU A 87 -10.42 0.28 15.56
C GLU A 87 -10.89 0.38 14.09
N PRO A 88 -12.14 0.02 13.76
CA PRO A 88 -12.59 -0.10 12.36
C PRO A 88 -12.50 1.23 11.59
N LEU A 89 -12.77 2.35 12.24
CA LEU A 89 -12.66 3.68 11.61
C LEU A 89 -11.22 3.97 11.20
N ARG A 90 -10.27 3.73 12.08
CA ARG A 90 -8.83 3.93 11.79
C ARG A 90 -8.35 3.05 10.64
N VAL A 91 -8.86 1.82 10.56
CA VAL A 91 -8.55 0.93 9.42
C VAL A 91 -9.05 1.55 8.11
N PHE A 92 -10.28 2.07 8.08
CA PHE A 92 -10.84 2.72 6.91
C PHE A 92 -10.06 3.99 6.53
N GLU A 93 -9.81 4.86 7.50
CA GLU A 93 -9.07 6.11 7.31
C GLU A 93 -7.67 5.87 6.72
N LEU A 94 -6.93 4.89 7.25
CA LEU A 94 -5.58 4.62 6.76
C LEU A 94 -5.60 3.82 5.44
N ASP A 95 -6.38 2.75 5.36
CA ASP A 95 -6.33 1.81 4.23
C ASP A 95 -7.04 2.35 2.98
N PHE A 96 -8.02 3.24 3.15
CA PHE A 96 -8.73 3.85 2.03
C PHE A 96 -8.49 5.36 1.92
N GLU A 97 -8.88 6.15 2.90
CA GLU A 97 -8.85 7.62 2.77
C GLU A 97 -7.45 8.19 2.58
N ALA A 98 -6.46 7.69 3.33
CA ALA A 98 -5.07 8.15 3.21
C ALA A 98 -4.41 7.71 1.89
N ASN A 99 -4.80 6.56 1.35
CA ASN A 99 -4.29 6.05 0.07
C ASN A 99 -5.00 6.65 -1.16
N LEU A 100 -6.24 7.10 -1.03
CA LEU A 100 -7.01 7.64 -2.14
C LEU A 100 -6.35 8.86 -2.85
N PRO A 101 -5.79 9.86 -2.13
CA PRO A 101 -5.06 10.95 -2.77
C PRO A 101 -3.82 10.47 -3.56
N ILE A 102 -3.16 9.40 -3.10
CA ILE A 102 -2.00 8.81 -3.78
C ILE A 102 -2.43 8.21 -5.12
N VAL A 103 -3.52 7.45 -5.14
CA VAL A 103 -4.10 6.88 -6.36
C VAL A 103 -4.48 7.98 -7.35
N ARG A 104 -5.19 9.02 -6.89
CA ARG A 104 -5.57 10.18 -7.71
C ARG A 104 -4.37 10.88 -8.33
N ALA A 105 -3.31 11.11 -7.53
CA ALA A 105 -2.09 11.73 -8.03
C ALA A 105 -1.35 10.84 -9.05
N CYS A 106 -1.38 9.51 -8.88
CA CYS A 106 -0.83 8.60 -9.89
C CYS A 106 -1.58 8.70 -11.22
N VAL A 107 -2.91 8.78 -11.20
CA VAL A 107 -3.73 8.99 -12.41
C VAL A 107 -3.42 10.34 -13.05
N GLU A 108 -3.45 11.42 -12.27
CA GLU A 108 -3.17 12.79 -12.75
C GLU A 108 -1.82 12.90 -13.46
N HIS A 109 -0.80 12.22 -12.91
CA HIS A 109 0.56 12.28 -13.44
C HIS A 109 0.94 11.08 -14.31
N ASN A 110 -0.04 10.26 -14.71
CA ASN A 110 0.16 9.07 -15.56
C ASN A 110 1.28 8.16 -15.04
N LYS A 111 1.25 7.81 -13.75
CA LYS A 111 2.24 6.96 -13.09
C LYS A 111 1.73 5.54 -12.93
N ARG A 112 2.64 4.58 -13.08
CA ARG A 112 2.33 3.20 -12.79
C ARG A 112 2.08 3.02 -11.29
N LEU A 113 0.91 2.52 -10.93
CA LEU A 113 0.54 2.17 -9.57
C LEU A 113 0.56 0.65 -9.42
N VAL A 114 1.18 0.15 -8.35
CA VAL A 114 1.13 -1.26 -7.94
C VAL A 114 0.56 -1.32 -6.54
N PHE A 115 -0.70 -1.70 -6.43
CA PHE A 115 -1.43 -1.72 -5.16
C PHE A 115 -1.56 -3.15 -4.62
N PRO A 116 -1.21 -3.41 -3.35
CA PRO A 116 -1.38 -4.72 -2.74
C PRO A 116 -2.84 -4.94 -2.35
N SER A 117 -3.55 -5.73 -3.12
CA SER A 117 -4.86 -6.25 -2.73
C SER A 117 -4.74 -7.45 -1.77
N THR A 118 -5.81 -8.13 -1.50
CA THR A 118 -5.88 -9.24 -0.55
C THR A 118 -6.94 -10.25 -0.96
N SER A 119 -6.76 -11.53 -0.58
CA SER A 119 -7.81 -12.53 -0.74
C SER A 119 -9.07 -12.24 0.08
N GLU A 120 -8.99 -11.38 1.09
CA GLU A 120 -10.14 -10.97 1.88
C GLU A 120 -11.18 -10.17 1.09
N VAL A 121 -10.83 -9.64 -0.08
CA VAL A 121 -11.80 -8.98 -0.98
C VAL A 121 -12.89 -9.93 -1.47
N TYR A 122 -12.65 -11.23 -1.48
CA TYR A 122 -13.67 -12.23 -1.80
C TYR A 122 -14.59 -12.57 -0.62
N GLY A 123 -14.18 -12.22 0.61
CA GLY A 123 -14.99 -12.36 1.81
C GLY A 123 -15.46 -13.78 2.07
N MET A 124 -16.78 -13.99 1.98
CA MET A 124 -17.45 -15.28 2.20
C MET A 124 -17.77 -16.01 0.89
N CYS A 125 -17.09 -15.68 -0.21
CA CYS A 125 -17.24 -16.40 -1.46
C CYS A 125 -17.01 -17.91 -1.27
N ARG A 126 -17.85 -18.73 -1.91
CA ARG A 126 -17.84 -20.20 -1.74
C ARG A 126 -17.03 -20.92 -2.81
N ASP A 127 -16.41 -20.19 -3.73
CA ASP A 127 -15.62 -20.80 -4.78
C ASP A 127 -14.42 -21.53 -4.20
N ARG A 128 -14.16 -22.72 -4.70
CA ARG A 128 -12.99 -23.53 -4.30
C ARG A 128 -11.68 -22.87 -4.70
N ARG A 129 -11.69 -22.05 -5.75
CA ARG A 129 -10.58 -21.24 -6.26
C ARG A 129 -11.15 -19.87 -6.57
N PHE A 130 -10.53 -18.82 -6.06
CA PHE A 130 -10.91 -17.46 -6.41
C PHE A 130 -10.39 -17.11 -7.81
N ASP A 131 -11.29 -16.59 -8.64
CA ASP A 131 -11.03 -16.09 -9.98
C ASP A 131 -11.35 -14.59 -9.99
N PRO A 132 -10.37 -13.71 -10.24
CA PRO A 132 -10.61 -12.26 -10.18
C PRO A 132 -11.64 -11.75 -11.21
N GLU A 133 -11.88 -12.53 -12.26
CA GLU A 133 -12.83 -12.17 -13.32
C GLU A 133 -14.26 -12.68 -13.06
N LYS A 134 -14.44 -13.65 -12.15
CA LYS A 134 -15.71 -14.38 -12.00
C LYS A 134 -16.20 -14.51 -10.57
N SER A 135 -15.27 -14.65 -9.61
CA SER A 135 -15.68 -14.91 -8.22
C SER A 135 -16.40 -13.71 -7.62
N GLU A 136 -17.50 -13.99 -6.93
CA GLU A 136 -18.29 -12.97 -6.27
C GLU A 136 -17.57 -12.42 -5.02
N LEU A 137 -17.80 -11.15 -4.72
CA LEU A 137 -17.33 -10.48 -3.52
C LEU A 137 -18.48 -10.50 -2.50
N VAL A 138 -18.45 -11.46 -1.59
CA VAL A 138 -19.54 -11.68 -0.63
C VAL A 138 -19.11 -11.20 0.75
N LEU A 139 -19.63 -10.07 1.20
CA LEU A 139 -19.40 -9.55 2.55
C LEU A 139 -20.37 -10.19 3.54
N GLY A 140 -19.94 -10.30 4.78
CA GLY A 140 -20.78 -10.77 5.87
C GLY A 140 -21.78 -9.71 6.36
N PRO A 141 -22.51 -9.99 7.46
CA PRO A 141 -23.54 -9.10 8.00
C PRO A 141 -23.01 -7.68 8.26
N ILE A 142 -23.84 -6.67 7.94
CA ILE A 142 -23.49 -5.26 8.03
C ILE A 142 -23.06 -4.80 9.43
N ASN A 143 -23.54 -5.46 10.47
CA ASN A 143 -23.21 -5.18 11.86
C ASN A 143 -21.90 -5.82 12.34
N ARG A 144 -21.08 -6.35 11.44
CA ARG A 144 -19.79 -6.95 11.75
C ARG A 144 -18.65 -6.04 11.29
N PRO A 145 -18.02 -5.26 12.20
CA PRO A 145 -16.95 -4.33 11.86
C PRO A 145 -15.75 -4.97 11.16
N ARG A 146 -15.52 -6.24 11.40
CA ARG A 146 -14.43 -7.02 10.79
C ARG A 146 -14.32 -6.85 9.27
N TRP A 147 -15.44 -6.61 8.60
CA TRP A 147 -15.45 -6.49 7.14
C TRP A 147 -14.93 -5.16 6.61
N ILE A 148 -14.62 -4.21 7.49
CA ILE A 148 -14.14 -2.88 7.08
C ILE A 148 -12.87 -2.94 6.22
N TYR A 149 -11.94 -3.83 6.56
CA TYR A 149 -10.71 -4.02 5.79
C TYR A 149 -11.00 -4.53 4.37
N SER A 150 -11.83 -5.57 4.26
CA SER A 150 -12.26 -6.09 2.96
C SER A 150 -12.96 -5.02 2.13
N CYS A 151 -13.85 -4.23 2.75
CA CYS A 151 -14.53 -3.11 2.08
C CYS A 151 -13.55 -2.06 1.58
N ALA A 152 -12.60 -1.63 2.42
CA ALA A 152 -11.60 -0.63 2.06
C ALA A 152 -10.75 -1.08 0.87
N LYS A 153 -10.30 -2.33 0.89
CA LYS A 153 -9.51 -2.91 -0.20
C LYS A 153 -10.32 -3.11 -1.48
N GLN A 154 -11.57 -3.60 -1.38
CA GLN A 154 -12.47 -3.71 -2.53
C GLN A 154 -12.75 -2.37 -3.20
N LEU A 155 -13.01 -1.32 -2.42
CA LEU A 155 -13.24 0.02 -2.96
C LEU A 155 -11.99 0.51 -3.70
N MET A 156 -10.82 0.31 -3.12
CA MET A 156 -9.57 0.72 -3.74
C MET A 156 -9.29 -0.04 -5.04
N ASP A 157 -9.47 -1.36 -5.05
CA ASP A 157 -9.29 -2.21 -6.25
C ASP A 157 -10.21 -1.78 -7.41
N ARG A 158 -11.41 -1.26 -7.09
CA ARG A 158 -12.37 -0.77 -8.12
C ARG A 158 -12.07 0.65 -8.60
N MET A 159 -11.23 1.38 -7.89
CA MET A 159 -10.84 2.75 -8.26
C MET A 159 -9.54 2.82 -9.06
N ILE A 160 -8.74 1.76 -9.02
CA ILE A 160 -7.50 1.60 -9.76
C ILE A 160 -7.77 0.97 -11.13
#